data_37b0a720a90a936dbcb59476f9eaa813
#
_entry.id   37b0a720a90a936dbcb59476f9eaa813
#
_cell.length_a   1.000
_cell.length_b   1.000
_cell.length_c   1.000
_cell.angle_alpha   90.00
_cell.angle_beta   90.00
_cell.angle_gamma   90.00
#
_symmetry.space_group_name_H-M   'P 1'
#
loop_
_entity.id
_entity.type
_entity.pdbx_description
1 polymer ?
#
loop_
_entity_poly.entity_id
_entity_poly.type
_entity_poly.pdbx_seq_one_letter_code
_entity_poly.pdbx_strand_id
1 'polypeptide(L)'
;MKACFMGLGYIGLPTAIIAAKHGIEVIGVDINPQVVEMTNQGKLHIVEPGLEAYLEEVISSGQMKAAVKPEVSEAYFMVVPTPFKGNHEPDISYVEAATRVVIPFLKVGDLFVIESTSPIGTTEMMTKLIFDERPELEGNIYIAYCPERVLPGNVIYELVHNDRVIGGINPESTEKAIAFYSQFVQGKLHRTNSRTAELCKLTENSSRDVQIAFANELSLICDKAGINVWELIELANKHPRVNILQPGCGVGGHCIAVDPYFITADFPMESQIISCLLYTSPSPRD
;
A
#
# COMPACT_ATOMS: atom_id res chain seq x y z
N MET A 1 -4.13 23.52 2.80
CA MET A 1 -4.86 22.29 2.43
C MET A 1 -4.89 21.37 3.63
N LYS A 2 -6.04 20.78 3.92
CA LYS A 2 -6.24 19.81 4.99
C LYS A 2 -6.45 18.42 4.42
N ALA A 3 -5.73 17.42 4.96
CA ALA A 3 -5.82 16.01 4.55
C ALA A 3 -6.26 15.12 5.73
N CYS A 4 -7.10 14.14 5.43
CA CYS A 4 -7.58 13.14 6.38
C CYS A 4 -7.06 11.76 5.99
N PHE A 5 -6.30 11.11 6.88
CA PHE A 5 -5.79 9.76 6.68
C PHE A 5 -6.59 8.77 7.52
N MET A 6 -7.30 7.85 6.87
CA MET A 6 -8.10 6.80 7.49
C MET A 6 -7.24 5.55 7.69
N GLY A 7 -6.88 5.27 8.92
CA GLY A 7 -5.93 4.24 9.34
C GLY A 7 -4.56 4.84 9.68
N LEU A 8 -4.13 4.65 10.92
CA LEU A 8 -2.82 5.08 11.43
C LEU A 8 -1.89 3.88 11.68
N GLY A 9 -1.99 2.85 10.84
CA GLY A 9 -1.11 1.70 10.88
C GLY A 9 0.29 2.00 10.35
N TYR A 10 1.00 0.92 9.98
CA TYR A 10 2.41 0.94 9.58
C TYR A 10 2.70 1.79 8.33
N ILE A 11 1.70 2.06 7.51
CA ILE A 11 1.78 2.90 6.31
C ILE A 11 1.13 4.26 6.56
N GLY A 12 -0.09 4.29 7.09
CA GLY A 12 -0.86 5.52 7.20
C GLY A 12 -0.24 6.53 8.17
N LEU A 13 0.27 6.10 9.31
CA LEU A 13 0.91 7.01 10.26
C LEU A 13 2.16 7.68 9.70
N PRO A 14 3.14 6.97 9.11
CA PRO A 14 4.30 7.60 8.51
C PRO A 14 3.94 8.54 7.36
N THR A 15 3.03 8.15 6.46
CA THR A 15 2.61 9.02 5.34
C THR A 15 1.95 10.30 5.85
N ALA A 16 1.08 10.20 6.86
CA ALA A 16 0.44 11.34 7.51
C ALA A 16 1.46 12.30 8.15
N ILE A 17 2.46 11.74 8.86
CA ILE A 17 3.54 12.52 9.47
C ILE A 17 4.37 13.27 8.40
N ILE A 18 4.77 12.57 7.32
CA ILE A 18 5.57 13.19 6.24
C ILE A 18 4.76 14.29 5.54
N ALA A 19 3.49 14.08 5.26
CA ALA A 19 2.61 15.10 4.70
C ALA A 19 2.52 16.32 5.62
N ALA A 20 2.36 16.11 6.93
CA ALA A 20 2.33 17.19 7.92
C ALA A 20 3.65 17.98 7.98
N LYS A 21 4.78 17.29 7.95
CA LYS A 21 6.13 17.88 7.90
C LYS A 21 6.33 18.82 6.71
N HIS A 22 5.61 18.58 5.62
CA HIS A 22 5.66 19.41 4.41
C HIS A 22 4.54 20.46 4.35
N GLY A 23 3.91 20.78 5.48
CA GLY A 23 3.00 21.90 5.61
C GLY A 23 1.53 21.59 5.29
N ILE A 24 1.17 20.34 5.12
CA ILE A 24 -0.23 19.91 4.99
C ILE A 24 -0.83 19.80 6.39
N GLU A 25 -1.98 20.44 6.66
CA GLU A 25 -2.73 20.21 7.89
C GLU A 25 -3.30 18.78 7.86
N VAL A 26 -2.97 17.96 8.83
CA VAL A 26 -3.32 16.53 8.82
C VAL A 26 -4.22 16.17 9.98
N ILE A 27 -5.31 15.45 9.67
CA ILE A 27 -6.06 14.68 10.65
C ILE A 27 -5.84 13.18 10.37
N GLY A 28 -5.23 12.48 11.32
CA GLY A 28 -5.13 11.02 11.29
C GLY A 28 -6.32 10.41 12.02
N VAL A 29 -6.95 9.41 11.42
CA VAL A 29 -8.13 8.75 12.00
C VAL A 29 -7.84 7.27 12.21
N ASP A 30 -8.06 6.80 13.43
CA ASP A 30 -7.99 5.37 13.74
C ASP A 30 -9.15 4.96 14.63
N ILE A 31 -9.67 3.76 14.41
CA ILE A 31 -10.76 3.20 15.21
C ILE A 31 -10.31 2.80 16.63
N ASN A 32 -9.01 2.61 16.84
CA ASN A 32 -8.43 2.27 18.13
C ASN A 32 -8.12 3.55 18.94
N PRO A 33 -8.86 3.82 20.03
CA PRO A 33 -8.63 5.02 20.83
C PRO A 33 -7.23 5.10 21.45
N GLN A 34 -6.57 3.95 21.70
CA GLN A 34 -5.21 3.93 22.22
C GLN A 34 -4.19 4.43 21.21
N VAL A 35 -4.36 4.06 19.92
CA VAL A 35 -3.54 4.58 18.82
C VAL A 35 -3.70 6.09 18.72
N VAL A 36 -4.93 6.59 18.78
CA VAL A 36 -5.25 8.02 18.74
C VAL A 36 -4.60 8.76 19.91
N GLU A 37 -4.71 8.21 21.12
CA GLU A 37 -4.12 8.82 22.32
C GLU A 37 -2.60 8.87 22.25
N MET A 38 -1.95 7.75 21.90
CA MET A 38 -0.49 7.69 21.74
C MET A 38 0.01 8.68 20.70
N THR A 39 -0.65 8.72 19.53
CA THR A 39 -0.32 9.66 18.45
C THR A 39 -0.39 11.11 18.93
N ASN A 40 -1.46 11.50 19.63
CA ASN A 40 -1.63 12.86 20.18
C ASN A 40 -0.64 13.19 21.30
N GLN A 41 -0.03 12.18 21.92
CA GLN A 41 1.06 12.34 22.89
C GLN A 41 2.45 12.40 22.22
N GLY A 42 2.54 12.35 20.89
CA GLY A 42 3.80 12.26 20.13
C GLY A 42 4.48 10.90 20.24
N LYS A 43 3.76 9.84 20.64
CA LYS A 43 4.32 8.49 20.83
C LYS A 43 3.92 7.55 19.71
N LEU A 44 4.88 6.77 19.22
CA LEU A 44 4.64 5.74 18.22
C LEU A 44 4.09 4.45 18.85
N HIS A 45 3.16 3.81 18.15
CA HIS A 45 2.71 2.43 18.43
C HIS A 45 3.32 1.43 17.42
N ILE A 46 4.14 1.91 16.48
CA ILE A 46 4.89 1.13 15.51
C ILE A 46 6.38 1.34 15.71
N VAL A 47 7.20 0.40 15.21
CA VAL A 47 8.66 0.49 15.30
C VAL A 47 9.22 0.97 13.97
N GLU A 48 9.63 2.24 13.90
CA GLU A 48 10.28 2.82 12.72
C GLU A 48 11.34 3.84 13.16
N PRO A 49 12.62 3.61 12.81
CA PRO A 49 13.70 4.48 13.25
C PRO A 49 13.52 5.94 12.83
N GLY A 50 13.66 6.86 13.78
CA GLY A 50 13.62 8.30 13.53
C GLY A 50 12.23 8.92 13.35
N LEU A 51 11.16 8.11 13.23
CA LEU A 51 9.81 8.61 13.00
C LEU A 51 9.23 9.34 14.24
N GLU A 52 9.63 8.94 15.46
CA GLU A 52 9.10 9.51 16.69
C GLU A 52 9.39 11.03 16.79
N ALA A 53 10.61 11.45 16.49
CA ALA A 53 10.97 12.87 16.49
C ALA A 53 10.12 13.70 15.50
N TYR A 54 9.78 13.12 14.35
CA TYR A 54 8.91 13.78 13.37
C TYR A 54 7.47 13.87 13.88
N LEU A 55 6.97 12.82 14.52
CA LEU A 55 5.63 12.83 15.13
C LEU A 55 5.54 13.89 16.24
N GLU A 56 6.50 13.93 17.17
CA GLU A 56 6.55 14.94 18.23
C GLU A 56 6.51 16.36 17.67
N GLU A 57 7.26 16.62 16.61
CA GLU A 57 7.31 17.94 15.97
C GLU A 57 5.96 18.33 15.34
N VAL A 58 5.34 17.44 14.54
CA VAL A 58 4.08 17.77 13.87
C VAL A 58 2.89 17.85 14.82
N ILE A 59 2.91 17.12 15.92
CA ILE A 59 1.89 17.23 16.99
C ILE A 59 2.09 18.53 17.79
N SER A 60 3.32 18.83 18.22
CA SER A 60 3.61 20.03 19.02
C SER A 60 3.36 21.32 18.25
N SER A 61 3.62 21.32 16.95
CA SER A 61 3.30 22.46 16.07
C SER A 61 1.81 22.62 15.76
N GLY A 62 0.98 21.61 16.08
CA GLY A 62 -0.44 21.58 15.70
C GLY A 62 -0.70 21.27 14.23
N GLN A 63 0.33 20.88 13.47
CA GLN A 63 0.20 20.55 12.05
C GLN A 63 -0.51 19.22 11.83
N MET A 64 -0.43 18.30 12.82
CA MET A 64 -1.13 17.03 12.83
C MET A 64 -1.87 16.82 14.15
N LYS A 65 -3.04 16.20 14.07
CA LYS A 65 -3.75 15.63 15.22
C LYS A 65 -4.35 14.29 14.83
N ALA A 66 -4.64 13.44 15.83
CA ALA A 66 -5.35 12.19 15.65
C ALA A 66 -6.75 12.24 16.28
N ALA A 67 -7.71 11.52 15.68
CA ALA A 67 -9.08 11.41 16.16
C ALA A 67 -9.69 10.05 15.84
N VAL A 68 -10.79 9.69 16.47
CA VAL A 68 -11.55 8.46 16.18
C VAL A 68 -12.58 8.66 15.05
N LYS A 69 -12.75 9.88 14.57
CA LYS A 69 -13.69 10.23 13.49
C LYS A 69 -13.05 11.22 12.54
N PRO A 70 -13.36 11.16 11.24
CA PRO A 70 -12.87 12.14 10.28
C PRO A 70 -13.47 13.53 10.52
N GLU A 71 -12.77 14.51 9.97
CA GLU A 71 -13.26 15.90 9.88
C GLU A 71 -13.29 16.32 8.41
N VAL A 72 -14.04 17.40 8.15
CA VAL A 72 -14.06 18.01 6.81
C VAL A 72 -12.64 18.37 6.38
N SER A 73 -12.23 17.82 5.25
CA SER A 73 -10.90 17.97 4.65
C SER A 73 -11.02 18.16 3.14
N GLU A 74 -9.94 18.48 2.47
CA GLU A 74 -9.87 18.67 1.01
C GLU A 74 -9.31 17.41 0.32
N ALA A 75 -8.68 16.51 1.11
CA ALA A 75 -8.16 15.24 0.62
C ALA A 75 -8.36 14.14 1.67
N TYR A 76 -8.74 12.95 1.22
CA TYR A 76 -9.02 11.79 2.08
C TYR A 76 -8.25 10.57 1.57
N PHE A 77 -7.52 9.91 2.46
CA PHE A 77 -6.65 8.77 2.16
C PHE A 77 -7.11 7.53 2.90
N MET A 78 -7.46 6.48 2.15
CA MET A 78 -7.84 5.19 2.72
C MET A 78 -6.59 4.33 2.87
N VAL A 79 -6.10 4.17 4.11
CA VAL A 79 -4.86 3.45 4.44
C VAL A 79 -5.15 2.40 5.51
N VAL A 80 -6.21 1.66 5.28
CA VAL A 80 -6.71 0.61 6.18
C VAL A 80 -6.19 -0.78 5.76
N PRO A 81 -6.16 -1.76 6.67
CA PRO A 81 -5.77 -3.12 6.33
C PRO A 81 -6.67 -3.75 5.27
N THR A 82 -6.08 -4.62 4.44
CA THR A 82 -6.79 -5.43 3.46
C THR A 82 -6.36 -6.89 3.61
N PRO A 83 -6.83 -7.59 4.66
CA PRO A 83 -6.54 -9.00 4.88
C PRO A 83 -7.25 -9.87 3.83
N PHE A 84 -7.00 -11.17 3.87
CA PHE A 84 -7.84 -12.14 3.18
C PHE A 84 -8.80 -12.83 4.17
N LYS A 85 -9.89 -13.38 3.64
CA LYS A 85 -10.88 -14.18 4.36
C LYS A 85 -11.10 -15.53 3.67
N GLY A 86 -11.65 -16.50 4.40
CA GLY A 86 -11.98 -17.83 3.86
C GLY A 86 -10.80 -18.49 3.15
N ASN A 87 -10.96 -18.84 1.90
CA ASN A 87 -9.94 -19.45 1.04
C ASN A 87 -9.03 -18.41 0.37
N HIS A 88 -8.45 -17.50 1.13
CA HIS A 88 -7.55 -16.45 0.65
C HIS A 88 -8.23 -15.41 -0.29
N GLU A 89 -9.54 -15.23 -0.16
CA GLU A 89 -10.25 -14.17 -0.87
C GLU A 89 -9.90 -12.80 -0.27
N PRO A 90 -9.64 -11.77 -1.08
CA PRO A 90 -9.38 -10.42 -0.58
C PRO A 90 -10.54 -9.88 0.26
N ASP A 91 -10.25 -9.31 1.41
CA ASP A 91 -11.26 -8.62 2.22
C ASP A 91 -11.14 -7.10 2.11
N ILE A 92 -11.93 -6.51 1.23
CA ILE A 92 -11.99 -5.05 1.04
C ILE A 92 -13.02 -4.36 1.95
N SER A 93 -13.65 -5.09 2.86
CA SER A 93 -14.70 -4.54 3.75
C SER A 93 -14.19 -3.38 4.61
N TYR A 94 -12.91 -3.37 4.97
CA TYR A 94 -12.29 -2.27 5.70
C TYR A 94 -12.18 -1.00 4.85
N VAL A 95 -11.85 -1.14 3.56
CA VAL A 95 -11.80 -0.01 2.61
C VAL A 95 -13.20 0.53 2.38
N GLU A 96 -14.19 -0.35 2.20
CA GLU A 96 -15.60 0.03 2.07
C GLU A 96 -16.10 0.75 3.33
N ALA A 97 -15.84 0.22 4.52
CA ALA A 97 -16.24 0.83 5.78
C ALA A 97 -15.61 2.21 5.96
N ALA A 98 -14.30 2.36 5.70
CA ALA A 98 -13.62 3.65 5.76
C ALA A 98 -14.20 4.64 4.75
N THR A 99 -14.51 4.19 3.53
CA THR A 99 -15.15 5.00 2.50
C THR A 99 -16.51 5.51 2.96
N ARG A 100 -17.39 4.63 3.49
CA ARG A 100 -18.71 5.02 4.02
C ARG A 100 -18.62 6.05 5.13
N VAL A 101 -17.63 5.92 6.01
CA VAL A 101 -17.40 6.90 7.09
C VAL A 101 -17.01 8.27 6.55
N VAL A 102 -16.30 8.31 5.41
CA VAL A 102 -15.82 9.56 4.78
C VAL A 102 -16.86 10.21 3.88
N ILE A 103 -17.75 9.45 3.22
CA ILE A 103 -18.76 9.96 2.27
C ILE A 103 -19.53 11.20 2.78
N PRO A 104 -20.01 11.29 4.03
CA PRO A 104 -20.72 12.47 4.52
C PRO A 104 -19.89 13.75 4.55
N PHE A 105 -18.57 13.65 4.54
CA PHE A 105 -17.65 14.79 4.63
C PHE A 105 -17.14 15.25 3.25
N LEU A 106 -17.32 14.43 2.20
CA LEU A 106 -16.85 14.74 0.84
C LEU A 106 -17.58 15.94 0.25
N LYS A 107 -16.87 16.77 -0.49
CA LYS A 107 -17.36 17.95 -1.20
C LYS A 107 -16.86 17.97 -2.64
N VAL A 108 -17.53 18.76 -3.46
CA VAL A 108 -17.07 19.10 -4.82
C VAL A 108 -15.64 19.64 -4.78
N GLY A 109 -14.77 19.07 -5.61
CA GLY A 109 -13.36 19.44 -5.71
C GLY A 109 -12.42 18.68 -4.78
N ASP A 110 -12.92 17.87 -3.85
CA ASP A 110 -12.11 17.06 -2.95
C ASP A 110 -11.37 15.94 -3.70
N LEU A 111 -10.27 15.49 -3.09
CA LEU A 111 -9.49 14.34 -3.53
C LEU A 111 -9.75 13.14 -2.62
N PHE A 112 -10.08 12.00 -3.19
CA PHE A 112 -10.20 10.72 -2.50
C PHE A 112 -9.16 9.75 -3.06
N VAL A 113 -8.30 9.18 -2.20
CA VAL A 113 -7.22 8.28 -2.61
C VAL A 113 -7.28 6.99 -1.80
N ILE A 114 -7.13 5.86 -2.48
CA ILE A 114 -6.90 4.56 -1.84
C ILE A 114 -5.40 4.27 -1.91
N GLU A 115 -4.75 4.09 -0.75
CA GLU A 115 -3.36 3.62 -0.62
C GLU A 115 -3.28 2.15 -0.18
N SER A 116 -4.37 1.63 0.41
CA SER A 116 -4.46 0.22 0.80
C SER A 116 -4.22 -0.70 -0.39
N THR A 117 -3.40 -1.75 -0.22
CA THR A 117 -3.24 -2.79 -1.24
C THR A 117 -4.60 -3.41 -1.56
N SER A 118 -5.00 -3.41 -2.81
CA SER A 118 -6.37 -3.74 -3.20
C SER A 118 -6.41 -4.60 -4.47
N PRO A 119 -7.42 -5.47 -4.63
CA PRO A 119 -7.74 -6.13 -5.90
C PRO A 119 -8.04 -5.11 -6.99
N ILE A 120 -7.93 -5.58 -8.25
CA ILE A 120 -8.23 -4.76 -9.42
C ILE A 120 -9.71 -4.37 -9.44
N GLY A 121 -9.98 -3.07 -9.63
CA GLY A 121 -11.33 -2.54 -9.67
C GLY A 121 -11.87 -2.05 -8.32
N THR A 122 -11.10 -2.16 -7.24
CA THR A 122 -11.51 -1.65 -5.92
C THR A 122 -11.79 -0.14 -5.97
N THR A 123 -10.94 0.64 -6.67
CA THR A 123 -11.15 2.08 -6.83
C THR A 123 -12.46 2.39 -7.56
N GLU A 124 -12.79 1.62 -8.59
CA GLU A 124 -14.06 1.76 -9.33
C GLU A 124 -15.26 1.40 -8.45
N MET A 125 -15.14 0.36 -7.62
CA MET A 125 -16.19 -0.04 -6.67
C MET A 125 -16.44 1.06 -5.63
N MET A 126 -15.39 1.65 -5.07
CA MET A 126 -15.53 2.76 -4.12
C MET A 126 -16.06 4.02 -4.80
N THR A 127 -15.69 4.28 -6.05
CA THR A 127 -16.25 5.35 -6.86
C THR A 127 -17.77 5.19 -7.02
N LYS A 128 -18.20 3.98 -7.39
CA LYS A 128 -19.63 3.69 -7.52
C LYS A 128 -20.36 3.87 -6.18
N LEU A 129 -19.78 3.37 -5.08
CA LEU A 129 -20.34 3.53 -3.75
C LEU A 129 -20.53 5.00 -3.37
N ILE A 130 -19.53 5.84 -3.64
CA ILE A 130 -19.60 7.29 -3.39
C ILE A 130 -20.73 7.94 -4.22
N PHE A 131 -20.83 7.61 -5.50
CA PHE A 131 -21.83 8.22 -6.39
C PHE A 131 -23.25 7.68 -6.14
N ASP A 132 -23.39 6.41 -5.73
CA ASP A 132 -24.70 5.87 -5.31
C ASP A 132 -25.24 6.58 -4.07
N GLU A 133 -24.38 6.97 -3.10
CA GLU A 133 -24.78 7.68 -1.89
C GLU A 133 -24.81 9.23 -2.05
N ARG A 134 -23.97 9.77 -2.93
CA ARG A 134 -23.79 11.22 -3.18
C ARG A 134 -23.71 11.51 -4.68
N PRO A 135 -24.84 11.40 -5.42
CA PRO A 135 -24.87 11.57 -6.88
C PRO A 135 -24.36 12.93 -7.37
N GLU A 136 -24.48 13.98 -6.55
CA GLU A 136 -23.98 15.32 -6.90
C GLU A 136 -22.47 15.43 -6.97
N LEU A 137 -21.74 14.42 -6.48
CA LEU A 137 -20.27 14.35 -6.57
C LEU A 137 -19.81 13.72 -7.88
N GLU A 138 -20.68 13.08 -8.65
CA GLU A 138 -20.32 12.48 -9.92
C GLU A 138 -19.77 13.54 -10.90
N GLY A 139 -18.54 13.29 -11.39
CA GLY A 139 -17.81 14.25 -12.23
C GLY A 139 -17.27 15.49 -11.50
N ASN A 140 -17.52 15.63 -10.21
CA ASN A 140 -17.14 16.80 -9.41
C ASN A 140 -16.17 16.50 -8.26
N ILE A 141 -15.68 15.27 -8.15
CA ILE A 141 -14.68 14.81 -7.18
C ILE A 141 -13.55 14.08 -7.91
N TYR A 142 -12.37 14.09 -7.32
CA TYR A 142 -11.20 13.40 -7.86
C TYR A 142 -10.94 12.13 -7.07
N ILE A 143 -10.87 10.98 -7.76
CA ILE A 143 -10.68 9.67 -7.14
C ILE A 143 -9.49 8.97 -7.78
N ALA A 144 -8.54 8.51 -6.96
CA ALA A 144 -7.31 7.86 -7.42
C ALA A 144 -6.87 6.71 -6.51
N TYR A 145 -5.99 5.91 -7.04
CA TYR A 145 -5.23 4.88 -6.34
C TYR A 145 -3.73 5.20 -6.38
N CYS A 146 -3.06 5.10 -5.24
CA CYS A 146 -1.63 5.30 -5.13
C CYS A 146 -1.07 4.30 -4.10
N PRO A 147 -0.64 3.09 -4.50
CA PRO A 147 -0.16 2.09 -3.56
C PRO A 147 1.14 2.52 -2.88
N GLU A 148 1.27 2.18 -1.61
CA GLU A 148 2.53 2.35 -0.90
C GLU A 148 3.51 1.22 -1.23
N ARG A 149 4.81 1.57 -1.35
CA ARG A 149 5.88 0.69 -1.84
C ARG A 149 7.13 0.75 -0.98
N VAL A 150 7.01 1.13 0.30
CA VAL A 150 8.14 1.26 1.22
C VAL A 150 8.46 -0.06 1.92
N LEU A 151 9.72 -0.15 2.38
CA LEU A 151 10.20 -1.26 3.21
C LEU A 151 10.31 -0.79 4.67
N PRO A 152 9.85 -1.60 5.64
CA PRO A 152 10.06 -1.35 7.06
C PRO A 152 11.54 -1.12 7.40
N GLY A 153 11.79 -0.14 8.27
CA GLY A 153 13.14 0.24 8.70
C GLY A 153 13.79 1.38 7.89
N ASN A 154 13.18 1.79 6.77
CA ASN A 154 13.65 2.92 5.95
C ASN A 154 12.49 3.78 5.41
N VAL A 155 11.34 3.73 6.07
CA VAL A 155 10.06 4.28 5.58
C VAL A 155 10.17 5.78 5.34
N ILE A 156 10.79 6.55 6.24
CA ILE A 156 10.92 8.01 6.11
C ILE A 156 11.64 8.39 4.79
N TYR A 157 12.78 7.76 4.53
CA TYR A 157 13.55 8.04 3.32
C TYR A 157 12.77 7.61 2.07
N GLU A 158 12.20 6.41 2.10
CA GLU A 158 11.53 5.83 0.94
C GLU A 158 10.22 6.53 0.60
N LEU A 159 9.45 7.00 1.59
CA LEU A 159 8.23 7.81 1.35
C LEU A 159 8.51 9.08 0.53
N VAL A 160 9.68 9.67 0.73
CA VAL A 160 10.10 10.92 0.04
C VAL A 160 10.78 10.62 -1.28
N HIS A 161 11.62 9.58 -1.38
CA HIS A 161 12.54 9.41 -2.50
C HIS A 161 12.12 8.32 -3.51
N ASN A 162 11.26 7.36 -3.13
CA ASN A 162 10.81 6.34 -4.05
C ASN A 162 9.86 6.91 -5.11
N ASP A 163 9.96 6.37 -6.31
CA ASP A 163 8.99 6.61 -7.37
C ASP A 163 7.60 6.10 -6.94
N ARG A 164 6.55 6.84 -7.29
CA ARG A 164 5.16 6.42 -7.05
C ARG A 164 4.41 6.16 -8.35
N VAL A 165 3.51 5.19 -8.32
CA VAL A 165 2.56 4.90 -9.40
C VAL A 165 1.21 5.46 -8.98
N ILE A 166 0.65 6.40 -9.75
CA ILE A 166 -0.59 7.08 -9.41
C ILE A 166 -1.58 6.92 -10.56
N GLY A 167 -2.74 6.33 -10.25
CA GLY A 167 -3.79 6.07 -11.22
C GLY A 167 -5.14 6.58 -10.78
N GLY A 168 -5.71 7.54 -11.50
CA GLY A 168 -7.07 8.03 -11.27
C GLY A 168 -8.12 7.25 -12.06
N ILE A 169 -9.39 7.46 -11.69
CA ILE A 169 -10.55 6.99 -12.47
C ILE A 169 -10.64 7.73 -13.82
N ASN A 170 -10.02 8.90 -13.91
CA ASN A 170 -9.84 9.71 -15.12
C ASN A 170 -8.50 10.49 -15.03
N PRO A 171 -8.06 11.13 -16.11
CA PRO A 171 -6.80 11.87 -16.13
C PRO A 171 -6.76 13.02 -15.12
N GLU A 172 -7.85 13.72 -14.91
CA GLU A 172 -7.97 14.84 -14.00
C GLU A 172 -7.75 14.40 -12.53
N SER A 173 -8.31 13.23 -12.17
CA SER A 173 -8.08 12.59 -10.87
C SER A 173 -6.61 12.22 -10.67
N THR A 174 -5.96 11.70 -11.73
CA THR A 174 -4.52 11.39 -11.70
C THR A 174 -3.69 12.64 -11.43
N GLU A 175 -3.95 13.74 -12.15
CA GLU A 175 -3.20 15.00 -11.98
C GLU A 175 -3.45 15.64 -10.60
N LYS A 176 -4.67 15.55 -10.08
CA LYS A 176 -5.00 16.05 -8.74
C LYS A 176 -4.24 15.29 -7.65
N ALA A 177 -4.16 13.96 -7.77
CA ALA A 177 -3.38 13.14 -6.85
C ALA A 177 -1.88 13.41 -6.97
N ILE A 178 -1.34 13.56 -8.19
CA ILE A 178 0.05 13.95 -8.44
C ILE A 178 0.35 15.29 -7.78
N ALA A 179 -0.53 16.27 -7.92
CA ALA A 179 -0.35 17.58 -7.29
C ALA A 179 -0.29 17.51 -5.75
N PHE A 180 -0.99 16.55 -5.14
CA PHE A 180 -0.88 16.29 -3.71
C PHE A 180 0.50 15.70 -3.34
N TYR A 181 0.87 14.58 -3.97
CA TYR A 181 2.11 13.88 -3.63
C TYR A 181 3.37 14.68 -3.98
N SER A 182 3.33 15.52 -5.01
CA SER A 182 4.47 16.38 -5.40
C SER A 182 4.88 17.39 -4.32
N GLN A 183 4.07 17.60 -3.30
CA GLN A 183 4.41 18.48 -2.18
C GLN A 183 5.49 17.88 -1.27
N PHE A 184 5.66 16.56 -1.24
CA PHE A 184 6.63 15.90 -0.37
C PHE A 184 7.41 14.75 -1.04
N VAL A 185 6.96 14.21 -2.17
CA VAL A 185 7.67 13.16 -2.90
C VAL A 185 8.66 13.78 -3.87
N GLN A 186 9.93 13.40 -3.75
CA GLN A 186 11.03 13.79 -4.63
C GLN A 186 11.27 12.75 -5.75
N GLY A 187 10.82 11.51 -5.54
CA GLY A 187 10.81 10.46 -6.56
C GLY A 187 9.90 10.82 -7.73
N LYS A 188 10.01 10.08 -8.81
CA LYS A 188 9.19 10.30 -10.01
C LYS A 188 7.75 9.82 -9.78
N LEU A 189 6.78 10.65 -10.17
CA LEU A 189 5.36 10.33 -10.10
C LEU A 189 4.88 9.81 -11.46
N HIS A 190 4.67 8.49 -11.56
CA HIS A 190 4.28 7.81 -12.80
C HIS A 190 2.75 7.81 -12.94
N ARG A 191 2.29 8.36 -14.06
CA ARG A 191 0.86 8.48 -14.41
C ARG A 191 0.34 7.18 -15.00
N THR A 192 -0.85 6.76 -14.54
CA THR A 192 -1.58 5.64 -15.13
C THR A 192 -3.08 5.75 -14.79
N ASN A 193 -3.85 4.69 -15.02
CA ASN A 193 -5.23 4.55 -14.54
C ASN A 193 -5.28 3.71 -13.24
N SER A 194 -6.40 3.75 -12.53
CA SER A 194 -6.59 3.06 -11.25
C SER A 194 -6.32 1.56 -11.35
N ARG A 195 -6.88 0.87 -12.35
CA ARG A 195 -6.72 -0.58 -12.54
C ARG A 195 -5.27 -1.00 -12.74
N THR A 196 -4.53 -0.23 -13.56
CA THR A 196 -3.10 -0.49 -13.79
C THR A 196 -2.29 -0.25 -12.52
N ALA A 197 -2.60 0.79 -11.75
CA ALA A 197 -1.90 1.08 -10.50
C ALA A 197 -2.16 0.00 -9.44
N GLU A 198 -3.40 -0.50 -9.33
CA GLU A 198 -3.77 -1.63 -8.46
C GLU A 198 -2.99 -2.89 -8.83
N LEU A 199 -3.03 -3.30 -10.11
CA LEU A 199 -2.31 -4.47 -10.56
C LEU A 199 -0.79 -4.32 -10.42
N CYS A 200 -0.23 -3.13 -10.62
CA CYS A 200 1.20 -2.87 -10.50
C CYS A 200 1.71 -3.29 -9.11
N LYS A 201 1.02 -2.88 -8.04
CA LYS A 201 1.36 -3.27 -6.66
C LYS A 201 1.37 -4.78 -6.46
N LEU A 202 0.32 -5.46 -6.91
CA LEU A 202 0.17 -6.91 -6.77
C LEU A 202 1.23 -7.66 -7.60
N THR A 203 1.55 -7.14 -8.79
CA THR A 203 2.57 -7.72 -9.68
C THR A 203 3.97 -7.66 -9.07
N GLU A 204 4.33 -6.56 -8.40
CA GLU A 204 5.64 -6.42 -7.73
C GLU A 204 5.86 -7.53 -6.71
N ASN A 205 4.88 -7.76 -5.84
CA ASN A 205 4.97 -8.78 -4.79
C ASN A 205 4.88 -10.21 -5.36
N SER A 206 4.01 -10.45 -6.34
CA SER A 206 3.91 -11.76 -7.02
C SER A 206 5.18 -12.10 -7.79
N SER A 207 5.80 -11.13 -8.48
CA SER A 207 7.09 -11.34 -9.16
C SER A 207 8.19 -11.71 -8.17
N ARG A 208 8.21 -11.08 -7.01
CA ARG A 208 9.19 -11.39 -5.95
C ARG A 208 8.97 -12.77 -5.37
N ASP A 209 7.72 -13.18 -5.15
CA ASP A 209 7.36 -14.53 -4.68
C ASP A 209 7.85 -15.61 -5.67
N VAL A 210 7.54 -15.43 -6.96
CA VAL A 210 8.01 -16.32 -8.04
C VAL A 210 9.53 -16.46 -8.04
N GLN A 211 10.27 -15.38 -7.89
CA GLN A 211 11.73 -15.39 -7.88
C GLN A 211 12.30 -16.10 -6.65
N ILE A 212 11.69 -15.94 -5.48
CA ILE A 212 12.08 -16.62 -4.24
C ILE A 212 11.81 -18.13 -4.37
N ALA A 213 10.63 -18.51 -4.86
CA ALA A 213 10.26 -19.90 -5.05
C ALA A 213 11.21 -20.62 -6.03
N PHE A 214 11.57 -19.97 -7.14
CA PHE A 214 12.56 -20.50 -8.09
C PHE A 214 13.92 -20.71 -7.43
N ALA A 215 14.43 -19.77 -6.63
CA ALA A 215 15.68 -19.91 -5.92
C ALA A 215 15.65 -21.08 -4.90
N ASN A 216 14.52 -21.24 -4.21
CA ASN A 216 14.31 -22.34 -3.26
C ASN A 216 14.27 -23.70 -3.97
N GLU A 217 13.59 -23.81 -5.10
CA GLU A 217 13.56 -25.03 -5.92
C GLU A 217 14.98 -25.42 -6.39
N LEU A 218 15.77 -24.44 -6.85
CA LEU A 218 17.17 -24.68 -7.18
C LEU A 218 17.98 -25.23 -6.01
N SER A 219 17.73 -24.76 -4.78
CA SER A 219 18.43 -25.26 -3.61
C SER A 219 18.16 -26.74 -3.35
N LEU A 220 16.91 -27.20 -3.55
CA LEU A 220 16.54 -28.61 -3.42
C LEU A 220 17.18 -29.48 -4.52
N ILE A 221 17.24 -28.98 -5.74
CA ILE A 221 17.91 -29.65 -6.86
C ILE A 221 19.39 -29.77 -6.59
N CYS A 222 20.04 -28.69 -6.15
CA CYS A 222 21.48 -28.66 -5.84
C CYS A 222 21.85 -29.63 -4.71
N ASP A 223 21.01 -29.69 -3.66
CA ASP A 223 21.24 -30.66 -2.58
C ASP A 223 21.27 -32.10 -3.08
N LYS A 224 20.32 -32.49 -3.92
CA LYS A 224 20.28 -33.82 -4.54
C LYS A 224 21.44 -34.06 -5.52
N ALA A 225 21.89 -33.02 -6.20
CA ALA A 225 22.96 -33.11 -7.19
C ALA A 225 24.36 -32.99 -6.58
N GLY A 226 24.50 -32.73 -5.28
CA GLY A 226 25.79 -32.47 -4.62
C GLY A 226 26.45 -31.18 -5.07
N ILE A 227 25.68 -30.14 -5.43
CA ILE A 227 26.15 -28.86 -5.92
C ILE A 227 25.92 -27.77 -4.83
N ASN A 228 26.87 -26.86 -4.71
CA ASN A 228 26.70 -25.68 -3.87
C ASN A 228 25.79 -24.67 -4.57
N VAL A 229 24.56 -24.47 -4.05
CA VAL A 229 23.59 -23.58 -4.65
C VAL A 229 24.04 -22.10 -4.66
N TRP A 230 24.78 -21.67 -3.66
CA TRP A 230 25.30 -20.31 -3.56
C TRP A 230 26.30 -20.01 -4.68
N GLU A 231 27.24 -20.96 -4.93
CA GLU A 231 28.18 -20.89 -6.04
C GLU A 231 27.46 -20.93 -7.40
N LEU A 232 26.47 -21.83 -7.55
CA LEU A 232 25.68 -21.93 -8.77
C LEU A 232 25.00 -20.59 -9.09
N ILE A 233 24.33 -19.98 -8.10
CA ILE A 233 23.60 -18.71 -8.27
C ILE A 233 24.58 -17.57 -8.58
N GLU A 234 25.71 -17.51 -7.87
CA GLU A 234 26.72 -16.49 -8.16
C GLU A 234 27.22 -16.58 -9.60
N LEU A 235 27.53 -17.79 -10.09
CA LEU A 235 28.00 -18.00 -11.46
C LEU A 235 26.89 -17.73 -12.50
N ALA A 236 25.68 -18.20 -12.26
CA ALA A 236 24.53 -17.94 -13.15
C ALA A 236 24.25 -16.45 -13.30
N ASN A 237 24.35 -15.69 -12.21
CA ASN A 237 24.14 -14.24 -12.20
C ASN A 237 25.26 -13.44 -12.91
N LYS A 238 26.39 -14.07 -13.33
CA LYS A 238 27.35 -13.42 -14.24
C LYS A 238 26.78 -13.26 -15.66
N HIS A 239 25.73 -14.00 -16.00
CA HIS A 239 25.05 -13.80 -17.27
C HIS A 239 24.22 -12.52 -17.24
N PRO A 240 24.36 -11.59 -18.21
CA PRO A 240 23.83 -10.24 -18.14
C PRO A 240 22.29 -10.15 -18.12
N ARG A 241 21.57 -11.23 -18.41
CA ARG A 241 20.09 -11.29 -18.40
C ARG A 241 19.53 -12.18 -17.30
N VAL A 242 20.36 -12.58 -16.32
CA VAL A 242 19.96 -13.47 -15.22
C VAL A 242 20.18 -12.76 -13.90
N ASN A 243 19.16 -12.78 -13.04
CA ASN A 243 19.21 -12.25 -11.68
C ASN A 243 18.39 -13.16 -10.76
N ILE A 244 19.00 -14.25 -10.30
CA ILE A 244 18.40 -15.23 -9.39
C ILE A 244 18.61 -14.73 -7.97
N LEU A 245 17.54 -14.73 -7.16
CA LEU A 245 17.60 -14.39 -5.74
C LEU A 245 18.32 -15.50 -4.95
N GLN A 246 18.66 -15.17 -3.71
CA GLN A 246 19.22 -16.16 -2.78
C GLN A 246 18.09 -17.04 -2.21
N PRO A 247 18.29 -18.36 -2.09
CA PRO A 247 17.33 -19.24 -1.46
C PRO A 247 17.24 -18.98 0.04
N GLY A 248 16.06 -19.24 0.61
CA GLY A 248 15.77 -19.03 2.03
C GLY A 248 14.69 -19.99 2.54
N CYS A 249 14.20 -19.74 3.73
CA CYS A 249 13.21 -20.60 4.41
C CYS A 249 11.76 -20.41 3.94
N GLY A 250 11.54 -19.78 2.79
CA GLY A 250 10.23 -19.45 2.22
C GLY A 250 9.85 -17.98 2.40
N VAL A 251 8.62 -17.64 2.02
CA VAL A 251 8.07 -16.29 2.17
C VAL A 251 7.21 -16.20 3.42
N GLY A 252 7.22 -15.03 4.05
CA GLY A 252 6.39 -14.72 5.19
C GLY A 252 6.04 -13.24 5.21
N GLY A 253 5.36 -12.80 6.26
CA GLY A 253 4.93 -11.40 6.38
C GLY A 253 3.53 -11.17 5.84
N HIS A 254 3.14 -9.90 5.81
CA HIS A 254 1.77 -9.48 5.47
C HIS A 254 1.61 -9.07 4.00
N CYS A 255 2.67 -9.08 3.19
CA CYS A 255 2.64 -8.62 1.81
C CYS A 255 2.85 -9.77 0.82
N ILE A 256 4.08 -10.35 0.75
CA ILE A 256 4.41 -11.37 -0.26
C ILE A 256 3.58 -12.65 -0.07
N ALA A 257 3.25 -13.00 1.17
CA ALA A 257 2.41 -14.15 1.49
C ALA A 257 0.90 -13.91 1.26
N VAL A 258 0.46 -12.71 0.90
CA VAL A 258 -0.95 -12.31 0.79
C VAL A 258 -1.29 -11.80 -0.60
N ASP A 259 -0.55 -10.82 -1.12
CA ASP A 259 -0.89 -10.09 -2.34
C ASP A 259 -1.03 -10.97 -3.60
N PRO A 260 -0.24 -12.06 -3.79
CA PRO A 260 -0.42 -12.97 -4.93
C PRO A 260 -1.81 -13.61 -4.97
N TYR A 261 -2.42 -13.88 -3.81
CA TYR A 261 -3.77 -14.43 -3.75
C TYR A 261 -4.83 -13.47 -4.31
N PHE A 262 -4.60 -12.16 -4.24
CA PHE A 262 -5.52 -11.17 -4.82
C PHE A 262 -5.59 -11.30 -6.35
N ILE A 263 -4.47 -11.66 -7.00
CA ILE A 263 -4.48 -11.96 -8.44
C ILE A 263 -5.15 -13.30 -8.72
N THR A 264 -4.82 -14.33 -7.94
CA THR A 264 -5.33 -15.68 -8.22
C THR A 264 -6.82 -15.83 -7.91
N ALA A 265 -7.37 -15.04 -6.99
CA ALA A 265 -8.80 -15.00 -6.70
C ALA A 265 -9.60 -14.40 -7.89
N ASP A 266 -9.09 -13.32 -8.49
CA ASP A 266 -9.75 -12.64 -9.61
C ASP A 266 -9.51 -13.35 -10.97
N PHE A 267 -8.34 -13.98 -11.15
CA PHE A 267 -7.89 -14.58 -12.41
C PHE A 267 -7.39 -16.02 -12.24
N PRO A 268 -8.23 -16.96 -11.75
CA PRO A 268 -7.78 -18.31 -11.41
C PRO A 268 -7.30 -19.12 -12.62
N MET A 269 -7.80 -18.84 -13.81
CA MET A 269 -7.44 -19.57 -15.04
C MET A 269 -6.15 -19.02 -15.68
N GLU A 270 -5.89 -17.73 -15.54
CA GLU A 270 -4.78 -17.01 -16.15
C GLU A 270 -3.52 -17.00 -15.25
N SER A 271 -3.68 -17.11 -13.95
CA SER A 271 -2.60 -16.98 -12.95
C SER A 271 -1.88 -18.31 -12.62
N GLN A 272 -1.65 -19.17 -13.63
CA GLN A 272 -1.14 -20.54 -13.42
C GLN A 272 0.22 -20.60 -12.70
N ILE A 273 1.16 -19.73 -13.06
CA ILE A 273 2.48 -19.69 -12.42
C ILE A 273 2.35 -19.22 -10.97
N ILE A 274 1.62 -18.14 -10.73
CA ILE A 274 1.40 -17.59 -9.39
C ILE A 274 0.70 -18.62 -8.49
N SER A 275 -0.36 -19.27 -8.98
CA SER A 275 -1.09 -20.30 -8.24
C SER A 275 -0.23 -21.52 -7.89
N CYS A 276 0.63 -21.98 -8.83
CA CYS A 276 1.51 -23.11 -8.61
C CYS A 276 2.52 -22.85 -7.48
N LEU A 277 3.02 -21.62 -7.39
CA LEU A 277 4.05 -21.24 -6.43
C LEU A 277 3.48 -20.99 -5.03
N LEU A 278 2.27 -20.48 -4.92
CA LEU A 278 1.57 -20.37 -3.65
C LEU A 278 1.35 -21.74 -2.99
N TYR A 279 1.17 -22.79 -3.79
CA TYR A 279 1.06 -24.17 -3.30
C TYR A 279 2.39 -24.78 -2.90
N THR A 280 3.51 -24.42 -3.59
CA THR A 280 4.84 -25.04 -3.42
C THR A 280 5.77 -24.27 -2.50
N SER A 281 5.41 -23.05 -2.12
CA SER A 281 6.21 -22.19 -1.23
C SER A 281 5.47 -21.93 0.07
N PRO A 282 5.37 -22.93 0.97
CA PRO A 282 4.67 -22.76 2.24
C PRO A 282 5.29 -21.64 3.05
N SER A 283 4.45 -20.79 3.63
CA SER A 283 4.90 -19.78 4.58
C SER A 283 5.48 -20.44 5.82
N PRO A 284 6.60 -19.94 6.36
CA PRO A 284 7.12 -20.43 7.65
C PRO A 284 6.18 -20.20 8.84
N ARG A 285 5.03 -19.57 8.61
CA ARG A 285 4.01 -19.27 9.64
C ARG A 285 2.77 -20.16 9.56
N ASP A 286 2.73 -21.08 8.61
CA ASP A 286 1.67 -22.09 8.50
C ASP A 286 1.90 -23.24 9.47
#